data_f7cfbec96c97d668ad6c9823bd1c241a
#
_entry.id   f7cfbec96c97d668ad6c9823bd1c241a
#
_cell.length_a   1.000
_cell.length_b   1.000
_cell.length_c   1.000
_cell.angle_alpha   90.00
_cell.angle_beta   90.00
_cell.angle_gamma   90.00
#
_symmetry.space_group_name_H-M   'P 1'
#
loop_
_entity.id
_entity.type
_entity.pdbx_description
1 polymer ?
#
loop_
_entity_poly.entity_id
_entity_poly.type
_entity_poly.pdbx_seq_one_letter_code
_entity_poly.pdbx_strand_id
1 'polypeptide(L)'
;MEVTGFEVIEDGRVGEGGHLRLRRMRMRLLLSDGSRTAEGTWDYVERPVGLDAVVVALFRRRSGRIEVLLRHGVRIPVQFGRPEKPESLLFPELVAGIVETGEDLSRRAAAEAMEEAGLRIEPSSVELLGPAVFPTPRMCAEVFHFVCCEVAPDAREHAVAGDGSPFEEGARLEWASLEDALARCGRGEIRDMKTEIGLRRLAEKVG
;
A
#
# COMPACT_ATOMS: atom_id res chain seq x y z
N MET A 1 0.65 -34.84 5.60
CA MET A 1 -0.51 -34.74 4.66
C MET A 1 -0.46 -33.32 4.09
N GLU A 2 -0.49 -33.19 2.79
CA GLU A 2 -0.49 -31.91 2.11
C GLU A 2 -1.91 -31.50 1.74
N VAL A 3 -2.19 -30.19 1.76
CA VAL A 3 -3.45 -29.61 1.29
C VAL A 3 -3.42 -29.57 -0.24
N THR A 4 -4.43 -30.13 -0.90
CA THR A 4 -4.50 -30.20 -2.37
C THR A 4 -5.63 -29.36 -2.98
N GLY A 5 -6.52 -28.79 -2.15
CA GLY A 5 -7.62 -27.95 -2.63
C GLY A 5 -8.63 -27.59 -1.53
N PHE A 6 -9.76 -27.04 -1.97
CA PHE A 6 -10.86 -26.58 -1.11
C PHE A 6 -12.19 -27.13 -1.60
N GLU A 7 -13.06 -27.49 -0.68
CA GLU A 7 -14.47 -27.71 -0.92
C GLU A 7 -15.26 -26.56 -0.32
N VAL A 8 -15.82 -25.67 -1.18
CA VAL A 8 -16.66 -24.55 -0.76
C VAL A 8 -18.07 -25.05 -0.50
N ILE A 9 -18.56 -24.87 0.72
CA ILE A 9 -19.89 -25.27 1.15
C ILE A 9 -20.86 -24.10 1.07
N GLU A 10 -20.40 -22.93 1.42
CA GLU A 10 -21.20 -21.69 1.36
C GLU A 10 -20.27 -20.51 1.08
N ASP A 11 -20.76 -19.53 0.31
CA ASP A 11 -20.06 -18.31 -0.06
C ASP A 11 -21.05 -17.15 0.00
N GLY A 12 -20.90 -16.28 0.99
CA GLY A 12 -21.76 -15.12 1.23
C GLY A 12 -20.99 -13.83 1.40
N ARG A 13 -21.62 -12.71 1.11
CA ARG A 13 -21.09 -11.36 1.31
C ARG A 13 -21.94 -10.59 2.29
N VAL A 14 -21.28 -9.83 3.17
CA VAL A 14 -21.91 -9.01 4.20
C VAL A 14 -21.34 -7.60 4.11
N GLY A 15 -22.18 -6.58 4.25
CA GLY A 15 -21.78 -5.17 4.20
C GLY A 15 -21.69 -4.63 2.77
N GLU A 16 -22.82 -4.55 2.07
CA GLU A 16 -22.90 -3.89 0.77
C GLU A 16 -22.87 -2.36 0.91
N GLY A 17 -22.26 -1.68 -0.07
CA GLY A 17 -22.34 -0.23 -0.23
C GLY A 17 -21.14 0.59 0.20
N GLY A 18 -20.02 -0.03 0.61
CA GLY A 18 -18.79 0.68 0.94
C GLY A 18 -17.61 0.32 0.04
N HIS A 19 -16.45 0.92 0.31
CA HIS A 19 -15.17 0.57 -0.30
C HIS A 19 -14.75 -0.89 -0.07
N LEU A 20 -15.23 -1.48 1.02
CA LEU A 20 -14.87 -2.82 1.46
C LEU A 20 -16.13 -3.65 1.68
N ARG A 21 -16.01 -4.95 1.41
CA ARG A 21 -17.01 -5.97 1.74
C ARG A 21 -16.36 -7.03 2.61
N LEU A 22 -17.13 -7.58 3.55
CA LEU A 22 -16.75 -8.79 4.27
C LEU A 22 -17.30 -9.98 3.48
N ARG A 23 -16.42 -10.87 3.04
CA ARG A 23 -16.82 -12.16 2.48
C ARG A 23 -16.68 -13.24 3.53
N ARG A 24 -17.74 -14.03 3.69
CA ARG A 24 -17.80 -15.17 4.59
C ARG A 24 -17.94 -16.45 3.78
N MET A 25 -17.00 -17.36 3.96
CA MET A 25 -17.00 -18.66 3.29
C MET A 25 -17.01 -19.77 4.31
N ARG A 26 -17.79 -20.81 4.05
CA ARG A 26 -17.78 -22.06 4.79
C ARG A 26 -17.18 -23.14 3.88
N MET A 27 -16.12 -23.80 4.35
CA MET A 27 -15.33 -24.68 3.50
C MET A 27 -14.63 -25.79 4.29
N ARG A 28 -14.09 -26.75 3.56
CA ARG A 28 -13.14 -27.77 4.03
C ARG A 28 -11.88 -27.75 3.18
N LEU A 29 -10.76 -28.09 3.77
CA LEU A 29 -9.53 -28.33 3.02
C LEU A 29 -9.55 -29.76 2.49
N LEU A 30 -9.11 -29.95 1.27
CA LEU A 30 -8.85 -31.26 0.67
C LEU A 30 -7.38 -31.63 0.95
N LEU A 31 -7.14 -32.84 1.44
CA LEU A 31 -5.83 -33.32 1.81
C LEU A 31 -5.26 -34.27 0.77
N SER A 32 -3.95 -34.41 0.72
CA SER A 32 -3.23 -35.23 -0.27
C SER A 32 -3.53 -36.73 -0.17
N ASP A 33 -4.08 -37.22 0.97
CA ASP A 33 -4.52 -38.58 1.15
C ASP A 33 -5.98 -38.82 0.71
N GLY A 34 -6.63 -37.82 0.11
CA GLY A 34 -8.01 -37.85 -0.32
C GLY A 34 -9.02 -37.55 0.79
N SER A 35 -8.58 -37.35 2.03
CA SER A 35 -9.45 -36.95 3.14
C SER A 35 -9.80 -35.47 3.12
N ARG A 36 -10.73 -35.06 3.97
CA ARG A 36 -11.15 -33.63 4.17
C ARG A 36 -11.05 -33.29 5.63
N THR A 37 -10.73 -32.02 5.91
CA THR A 37 -10.81 -31.50 7.27
C THR A 37 -12.26 -31.39 7.75
N ALA A 38 -12.44 -31.13 9.03
CA ALA A 38 -13.69 -30.62 9.54
C ALA A 38 -14.05 -29.30 8.82
N GLU A 39 -15.34 -28.97 8.78
CA GLU A 39 -15.84 -27.71 8.24
C GLU A 39 -15.37 -26.54 9.08
N GLY A 40 -14.96 -25.46 8.41
CA GLY A 40 -14.55 -24.21 9.03
C GLY A 40 -15.16 -23.00 8.31
N THR A 41 -15.33 -21.90 9.03
CA THR A 41 -15.75 -20.61 8.50
C THR A 41 -14.55 -19.67 8.41
N TRP A 42 -14.43 -18.97 7.28
CA TRP A 42 -13.39 -18.00 7.05
C TRP A 42 -13.97 -16.68 6.59
N ASP A 43 -13.60 -15.61 7.27
CA ASP A 43 -13.96 -14.25 6.91
C ASP A 43 -12.75 -13.50 6.38
N TYR A 44 -12.92 -12.76 5.27
CA TYR A 44 -11.91 -11.86 4.75
C TYR A 44 -12.53 -10.65 4.07
N VAL A 45 -11.72 -9.62 3.86
CA VAL A 45 -12.15 -8.36 3.27
C VAL A 45 -11.90 -8.39 1.76
N GLU A 46 -12.90 -7.95 0.99
CA GLU A 46 -12.79 -7.71 -0.45
C GLU A 46 -12.95 -6.23 -0.76
N ARG A 47 -12.24 -5.79 -1.79
CA ARG A 47 -12.50 -4.51 -2.45
C ARG A 47 -13.26 -4.77 -3.73
N PRO A 48 -14.43 -4.09 -3.98
CA PRO A 48 -15.25 -4.33 -5.18
C PRO A 48 -14.57 -3.91 -6.49
N VAL A 49 -13.72 -2.87 -6.43
CA VAL A 49 -13.01 -2.31 -7.59
C VAL A 49 -11.54 -2.13 -7.21
N GLY A 50 -10.65 -2.59 -8.07
CA GLY A 50 -9.22 -2.51 -7.85
C GLY A 50 -8.77 -3.33 -6.64
N LEU A 51 -8.15 -4.47 -6.89
CA LEU A 51 -7.72 -5.35 -5.79
C LEU A 51 -6.34 -4.96 -5.27
N ASP A 52 -5.45 -4.54 -6.17
CA ASP A 52 -4.06 -4.29 -5.88
C ASP A 52 -3.78 -2.81 -5.61
N ALA A 53 -2.60 -2.52 -5.09
CA ALA A 53 -2.12 -1.16 -4.91
C ALA A 53 -0.69 -1.01 -5.46
N VAL A 54 -0.39 0.18 -5.98
CA VAL A 54 0.97 0.61 -6.29
C VAL A 54 1.50 1.48 -5.16
N VAL A 55 2.72 1.22 -4.72
CA VAL A 55 3.46 2.00 -3.72
C VAL A 55 4.64 2.66 -4.43
N VAL A 56 4.69 3.98 -4.39
CA VAL A 56 5.61 4.79 -5.21
C VAL A 56 6.63 5.48 -4.32
N ALA A 57 7.87 5.03 -4.37
CA ALA A 57 8.99 5.72 -3.74
C ALA A 57 9.52 6.82 -4.68
N LEU A 58 8.96 8.03 -4.55
CA LEU A 58 9.49 9.21 -5.23
C LEU A 58 10.75 9.67 -4.50
N PHE A 59 11.86 9.77 -5.21
CA PHE A 59 13.12 10.17 -4.60
C PHE A 59 13.88 11.17 -5.48
N ARG A 60 14.81 11.89 -4.87
CA ARG A 60 15.70 12.80 -5.58
C ARG A 60 17.10 12.75 -5.00
N ARG A 61 18.08 13.14 -5.81
CA ARG A 61 19.47 13.33 -5.38
C ARG A 61 19.74 14.81 -5.17
N ARG A 62 20.00 15.21 -3.93
CA ARG A 62 20.28 16.60 -3.59
C ARG A 62 21.50 16.69 -2.68
N SER A 63 22.48 17.51 -3.08
CA SER A 63 23.71 17.72 -2.28
C SER A 63 24.42 16.43 -1.87
N GLY A 64 24.47 15.44 -2.78
CA GLY A 64 25.10 14.13 -2.54
C GLY A 64 24.30 13.19 -1.63
N ARG A 65 23.07 13.52 -1.27
CA ARG A 65 22.16 12.70 -0.47
C ARG A 65 20.95 12.27 -1.30
N ILE A 66 20.39 11.14 -0.93
CA ILE A 66 19.11 10.65 -1.44
C ILE A 66 18.03 11.11 -0.47
N GLU A 67 17.07 11.87 -0.99
CA GLU A 67 15.87 12.28 -0.28
C GLU A 67 14.67 11.53 -0.86
N VAL A 68 13.78 11.06 -0.01
CA VAL A 68 12.53 10.39 -0.38
C VAL A 68 11.34 11.23 0.05
N LEU A 69 10.30 11.25 -0.75
CA LEU A 69 9.07 11.96 -0.43
C LEU A 69 8.19 11.08 0.46
N LEU A 70 7.80 11.61 1.61
CA LEU A 70 6.79 11.06 2.50
C LEU A 70 5.53 11.93 2.45
N ARG A 71 4.39 11.29 2.40
CA ARG A 71 3.08 11.91 2.56
C ARG A 71 2.56 11.62 3.97
N HIS A 72 2.10 12.63 4.66
CA HIS A 72 1.49 12.53 5.98
C HIS A 72 -0.02 12.68 5.83
N GLY A 73 -0.76 11.60 5.97
CA GLY A 73 -2.21 11.57 5.83
C GLY A 73 -2.93 10.98 7.04
N VAL A 74 -4.23 11.24 7.15
CA VAL A 74 -5.08 10.65 8.19
C VAL A 74 -5.37 9.18 7.84
N ARG A 75 -5.26 8.29 8.82
CA ARG A 75 -5.63 6.87 8.70
C ARG A 75 -6.69 6.51 9.72
N ILE A 76 -7.96 6.57 9.31
CA ILE A 76 -9.13 6.34 10.17
C ILE A 76 -9.04 5.05 10.99
N PRO A 77 -8.67 3.88 10.42
CA PRO A 77 -8.55 2.66 11.22
C PRO A 77 -7.50 2.75 12.34
N VAL A 78 -6.40 3.48 12.11
CA VAL A 78 -5.36 3.69 13.13
C VAL A 78 -5.88 4.54 14.27
N GLN A 79 -6.73 5.53 13.96
CA GLN A 79 -7.31 6.44 14.95
C GLN A 79 -8.42 5.81 15.78
N PHE A 80 -9.26 4.97 15.18
CA PHE A 80 -10.50 4.48 15.82
C PHE A 80 -10.48 2.98 16.13
N GLY A 81 -9.65 2.21 15.44
CA GLY A 81 -9.59 0.76 15.56
C GLY A 81 -8.76 0.24 16.75
N ARG A 82 -8.12 1.12 17.53
CA ARG A 82 -7.27 0.75 18.67
C ARG A 82 -7.67 1.51 19.94
N PRO A 83 -7.54 0.88 21.13
CA PRO A 83 -7.75 1.58 22.41
C PRO A 83 -6.75 2.72 22.62
N GLU A 84 -5.48 2.46 22.31
CA GLU A 84 -4.40 3.44 22.41
C GLU A 84 -4.39 4.30 21.16
N LYS A 85 -4.48 5.59 21.34
CA LYS A 85 -4.46 6.57 20.26
C LYS A 85 -3.02 6.89 19.87
N PRO A 86 -2.71 7.06 18.58
CA PRO A 86 -1.40 7.56 18.17
C PRO A 86 -1.24 9.02 18.63
N GLU A 87 -0.01 9.43 18.92
CA GLU A 87 0.32 10.81 19.30
C GLU A 87 0.02 11.81 18.16
N SER A 88 0.17 11.37 16.92
CA SER A 88 -0.13 12.17 15.73
C SER A 88 -1.39 11.66 15.02
N LEU A 89 -2.20 12.60 14.53
CA LEU A 89 -3.31 12.30 13.63
C LEU A 89 -2.81 11.92 12.23
N LEU A 90 -1.64 12.45 11.84
CA LEU A 90 -1.06 12.22 10.53
C LEU A 90 -0.09 11.04 10.57
N PHE A 91 -0.20 10.18 9.60
CA PHE A 91 0.55 8.94 9.46
C PHE A 91 1.50 9.06 8.27
N PRO A 92 2.84 8.97 8.50
CA PRO A 92 3.82 9.11 7.42
C PRO A 92 3.88 7.85 6.58
N GLU A 93 3.78 8.02 5.26
CA GLU A 93 3.78 6.90 4.31
C GLU A 93 4.32 7.33 2.93
N LEU A 94 4.70 6.36 2.11
CA LEU A 94 4.95 6.57 0.70
C LEU A 94 3.63 6.83 -0.04
N VAL A 95 3.71 7.56 -1.15
CA VAL A 95 2.60 7.71 -2.10
C VAL A 95 2.08 6.33 -2.51
N ALA A 96 0.78 6.13 -2.54
CA ALA A 96 0.21 4.85 -2.90
C ALA A 96 -1.24 4.96 -3.34
N GLY A 97 -1.61 4.23 -4.39
CA GLY A 97 -2.96 4.20 -4.90
C GLY A 97 -3.43 2.84 -5.39
N ILE A 98 -4.72 2.75 -5.59
CA ILE A 98 -5.39 1.53 -6.05
C ILE A 98 -5.10 1.33 -7.54
N VAL A 99 -4.74 0.11 -7.92
CA VAL A 99 -4.57 -0.31 -9.32
C VAL A 99 -5.84 -1.00 -9.77
N GLU A 100 -6.46 -0.49 -10.82
CA GLU A 100 -7.62 -1.12 -11.42
C GLU A 100 -7.23 -2.33 -12.25
N THR A 101 -8.17 -3.26 -12.44
CA THR A 101 -7.92 -4.49 -13.20
C THR A 101 -7.49 -4.17 -14.63
N GLY A 102 -6.27 -4.59 -15.00
CA GLY A 102 -5.70 -4.36 -16.32
C GLY A 102 -5.04 -2.99 -16.52
N GLU A 103 -4.97 -2.18 -15.47
CA GLU A 103 -4.27 -0.90 -15.50
C GLU A 103 -2.75 -1.10 -15.50
N ASP A 104 -2.05 -0.25 -16.23
CA ASP A 104 -0.58 -0.22 -16.26
C ASP A 104 -0.02 0.42 -14.98
N LEU A 105 0.85 -0.31 -14.28
CA LEU A 105 1.43 0.13 -13.00
C LEU A 105 2.18 1.45 -13.10
N SER A 106 2.91 1.68 -14.20
CA SER A 106 3.70 2.89 -14.36
C SER A 106 2.81 4.11 -14.61
N ARG A 107 1.72 3.93 -15.33
CA ARG A 107 0.71 4.99 -15.53
C ARG A 107 -0.01 5.31 -14.23
N ARG A 108 -0.42 4.27 -13.46
CA ARG A 108 -1.05 4.51 -12.16
C ARG A 108 -0.08 5.21 -11.19
N ALA A 109 1.18 4.78 -11.13
CA ALA A 109 2.20 5.46 -10.33
C ALA A 109 2.38 6.93 -10.70
N ALA A 110 2.34 7.25 -12.01
CA ALA A 110 2.43 8.64 -12.46
C ALA A 110 1.18 9.47 -12.09
N ALA A 111 0.01 8.85 -12.14
CA ALA A 111 -1.23 9.49 -11.69
C ALA A 111 -1.19 9.77 -10.18
N GLU A 112 -0.82 8.79 -9.36
CA GLU A 112 -0.68 8.94 -7.90
C GLU A 112 0.37 9.99 -7.51
N ALA A 113 1.52 10.02 -8.20
CA ALA A 113 2.53 11.05 -7.98
C ALA A 113 1.96 12.47 -8.20
N MET A 114 1.08 12.62 -9.17
CA MET A 114 0.43 13.91 -9.43
C MET A 114 -0.71 14.19 -8.45
N GLU A 115 -1.56 13.21 -8.16
CA GLU A 115 -2.75 13.34 -7.30
C GLU A 115 -2.35 13.56 -5.83
N GLU A 116 -1.40 12.79 -5.30
CA GLU A 116 -1.02 12.81 -3.89
C GLU A 116 0.21 13.67 -3.56
N ALA A 117 1.10 13.89 -4.54
CA ALA A 117 2.36 14.62 -4.33
C ALA A 117 2.51 15.86 -5.21
N GLY A 118 1.59 16.12 -6.15
CA GLY A 118 1.71 17.23 -7.07
C GLY A 118 2.94 17.15 -7.99
N LEU A 119 3.53 15.96 -8.14
CA LEU A 119 4.72 15.74 -8.94
C LEU A 119 4.39 15.05 -10.27
N ARG A 120 4.75 15.72 -11.37
CA ARG A 120 4.62 15.13 -12.70
C ARG A 120 5.83 14.24 -12.97
N ILE A 121 5.59 12.96 -13.19
CA ILE A 121 6.60 11.99 -13.64
C ILE A 121 6.16 11.32 -14.93
N GLU A 122 7.13 10.88 -15.73
CA GLU A 122 6.84 10.12 -16.94
C GLU A 122 6.68 8.64 -16.59
N PRO A 123 5.63 7.94 -17.08
CA PRO A 123 5.47 6.51 -16.83
C PRO A 123 6.70 5.66 -17.23
N SER A 124 7.42 6.08 -18.26
CA SER A 124 8.64 5.41 -18.74
C SER A 124 9.84 5.53 -17.79
N SER A 125 9.79 6.44 -16.80
CA SER A 125 10.84 6.59 -15.78
C SER A 125 10.52 5.86 -14.47
N VAL A 126 9.37 5.17 -14.41
CA VAL A 126 8.98 4.37 -13.25
C VAL A 126 9.66 3.00 -13.32
N GLU A 127 10.35 2.63 -12.25
CA GLU A 127 11.09 1.37 -12.17
C GLU A 127 10.55 0.49 -11.03
N LEU A 128 10.51 -0.82 -11.25
CA LEU A 128 10.10 -1.78 -10.21
C LEU A 128 11.13 -1.85 -9.08
N LEU A 129 10.63 -1.94 -7.85
CA LEU A 129 11.38 -2.21 -6.61
C LEU A 129 11.13 -3.66 -6.12
N GLY A 130 11.40 -4.62 -6.99
CA GLY A 130 11.28 -6.04 -6.67
C GLY A 130 9.86 -6.61 -6.82
N PRO A 131 9.64 -7.85 -6.37
CA PRO A 131 8.36 -8.55 -6.56
C PRO A 131 7.26 -7.96 -5.68
N ALA A 132 6.01 -8.11 -6.14
CA ALA A 132 4.84 -7.75 -5.36
C ALA A 132 4.68 -8.63 -4.12
N VAL A 133 4.02 -8.12 -3.07
CA VAL A 133 3.82 -8.83 -1.80
C VAL A 133 2.39 -8.67 -1.29
N PHE A 134 1.94 -9.68 -0.56
CA PHE A 134 0.66 -9.64 0.16
C PHE A 134 0.88 -9.00 1.53
N PRO A 135 0.28 -7.84 1.83
CA PRO A 135 0.44 -7.19 3.14
C PRO A 135 -0.22 -7.96 4.28
N THR A 136 -1.41 -8.48 4.05
CA THR A 136 -2.20 -9.19 5.07
C THR A 136 -2.94 -10.39 4.47
N PRO A 137 -2.24 -11.44 4.03
CA PRO A 137 -2.85 -12.54 3.25
C PRO A 137 -3.91 -13.34 4.03
N ARG A 138 -4.01 -13.15 5.34
CA ARG A 138 -5.07 -13.70 6.17
C ARG A 138 -6.37 -12.91 6.08
N MET A 139 -6.29 -11.59 5.81
CA MET A 139 -7.43 -10.67 5.91
C MET A 139 -7.92 -10.18 4.57
N CYS A 140 -7.04 -10.04 3.59
CA CYS A 140 -7.39 -9.60 2.24
C CYS A 140 -6.42 -10.20 1.22
N ALA A 141 -6.86 -10.24 -0.03
CA ALA A 141 -6.07 -10.73 -1.16
C ALA A 141 -5.32 -9.59 -1.87
N GLU A 142 -5.30 -8.38 -1.31
CA GLU A 142 -4.58 -7.23 -1.85
C GLU A 142 -3.10 -7.52 -2.02
N VAL A 143 -2.53 -7.08 -3.14
CA VAL A 143 -1.11 -7.16 -3.43
C VAL A 143 -0.54 -5.77 -3.56
N PHE A 144 0.63 -5.53 -2.95
CA PHE A 144 1.37 -4.28 -3.12
C PHE A 144 2.47 -4.45 -4.16
N HIS A 145 2.42 -3.61 -5.20
CA HIS A 145 3.46 -3.45 -6.20
C HIS A 145 4.32 -2.26 -5.82
N PHE A 146 5.63 -2.46 -5.71
CA PHE A 146 6.56 -1.41 -5.31
C PHE A 146 7.30 -0.88 -6.53
N VAL A 147 7.27 0.44 -6.69
CA VAL A 147 7.97 1.14 -7.75
C VAL A 147 8.73 2.34 -7.20
N CYS A 148 9.70 2.84 -7.95
CA CYS A 148 10.35 4.11 -7.66
C CYS A 148 10.47 4.97 -8.91
N CYS A 149 10.64 6.26 -8.69
CA CYS A 149 10.97 7.21 -9.73
C CYS A 149 11.88 8.30 -9.17
N GLU A 150 13.03 8.54 -9.83
CA GLU A 150 13.88 9.68 -9.52
C GLU A 150 13.27 10.93 -10.14
N VAL A 151 13.06 11.96 -9.31
CA VAL A 151 12.59 13.27 -9.76
C VAL A 151 13.71 14.29 -9.72
N ALA A 152 13.61 15.35 -10.52
CA ALA A 152 14.60 16.42 -10.52
C ALA A 152 14.73 17.06 -9.12
N PRO A 153 15.95 17.47 -8.70
CA PRO A 153 16.17 18.06 -7.37
C PRO A 153 15.35 19.32 -7.09
N ASP A 154 14.97 20.02 -8.16
CA ASP A 154 14.19 21.26 -8.18
C ASP A 154 12.77 21.06 -8.73
N ALA A 155 12.30 19.80 -8.82
CA ALA A 155 10.94 19.50 -9.26
C ALA A 155 9.94 20.29 -8.43
N ARG A 156 9.05 21.02 -9.12
CA ARG A 156 8.02 21.83 -8.48
C ARG A 156 6.82 20.97 -8.15
N GLU A 157 6.42 21.03 -6.90
CA GLU A 157 5.16 20.49 -6.46
C GLU A 157 4.03 21.39 -6.95
N HIS A 158 3.07 20.82 -7.66
CA HIS A 158 1.81 21.46 -7.99
C HIS A 158 0.84 21.35 -6.81
N ALA A 159 -0.25 22.10 -6.85
CA ALA A 159 -1.30 21.94 -5.87
C ALA A 159 -1.81 20.48 -5.91
N VAL A 160 -1.80 19.82 -4.76
CA VAL A 160 -2.29 18.45 -4.60
C VAL A 160 -3.80 18.48 -4.74
N ALA A 161 -4.33 17.77 -5.73
CA ALA A 161 -5.77 17.72 -5.99
C ALA A 161 -6.47 16.67 -5.12
N GLY A 162 -5.74 15.66 -4.66
CA GLY A 162 -6.31 14.47 -4.04
C GLY A 162 -7.23 13.68 -4.98
N ASP A 163 -7.80 12.61 -4.49
CA ASP A 163 -8.85 11.83 -5.18
C ASP A 163 -10.27 12.41 -4.99
N GLY A 164 -10.38 13.57 -4.32
CA GLY A 164 -11.64 14.22 -3.94
C GLY A 164 -12.22 13.73 -2.61
N SER A 165 -11.51 12.87 -1.90
CA SER A 165 -11.89 12.46 -0.54
C SER A 165 -11.65 13.60 0.46
N PRO A 166 -12.64 13.96 1.31
CA PRO A 166 -12.44 14.96 2.35
C PRO A 166 -11.41 14.54 3.41
N PHE A 167 -11.03 13.27 3.45
CA PHE A 167 -10.01 12.74 4.38
C PHE A 167 -8.57 12.96 3.89
N GLU A 168 -8.40 13.47 2.68
CA GLU A 168 -7.10 13.88 2.15
C GLU A 168 -6.76 15.35 2.42
N GLU A 169 -7.77 16.14 2.83
CA GLU A 169 -7.54 17.52 3.24
C GLU A 169 -6.57 17.57 4.43
N GLY A 170 -5.60 18.48 4.33
CA GLY A 170 -4.57 18.64 5.37
C GLY A 170 -3.42 17.65 5.31
N ALA A 171 -3.36 16.79 4.29
CA ALA A 171 -2.17 15.99 4.03
C ALA A 171 -0.93 16.90 3.83
N ARG A 172 0.23 16.45 4.31
CA ARG A 172 1.49 17.20 4.19
C ARG A 172 2.53 16.36 3.50
N LEU A 173 3.37 17.01 2.73
CA LEU A 173 4.53 16.41 2.08
C LEU A 173 5.81 16.75 2.85
N GLU A 174 6.72 15.79 2.92
CA GLU A 174 8.01 15.91 3.57
C GLU A 174 9.07 15.25 2.70
N TRP A 175 10.12 15.98 2.36
CA TRP A 175 11.35 15.38 1.83
C TRP A 175 12.28 15.03 2.99
N ALA A 176 12.41 13.74 3.28
CA ALA A 176 13.32 13.23 4.29
C ALA A 176 14.55 12.60 3.63
N SER A 177 15.72 12.64 4.28
CA SER A 177 16.82 11.81 3.78
C SER A 177 16.43 10.33 3.93
N LEU A 178 16.82 9.49 2.94
CA LEU A 178 16.52 8.06 2.98
C LEU A 178 17.08 7.40 4.25
N GLU A 179 18.25 7.84 4.69
CA GLU A 179 18.87 7.39 5.96
C GLU A 179 17.99 7.71 7.17
N ASP A 180 17.49 8.96 7.28
CA ASP A 180 16.59 9.34 8.39
C ASP A 180 15.25 8.60 8.30
N ALA A 181 14.66 8.47 7.12
CA ALA A 181 13.41 7.72 6.95
C ALA A 181 13.54 6.26 7.43
N LEU A 182 14.65 5.59 7.09
CA LEU A 182 14.94 4.23 7.57
C LEU A 182 15.18 4.19 9.10
N ALA A 183 15.87 5.18 9.65
CA ALA A 183 16.07 5.28 11.09
C ALA A 183 14.74 5.51 11.82
N ARG A 184 13.82 6.29 11.26
CA ARG A 184 12.45 6.50 11.77
C ARG A 184 11.62 5.23 11.74
N CYS A 185 11.79 4.35 10.75
CA CYS A 185 11.19 3.01 10.78
C CYS A 185 11.73 2.21 11.99
N GLY A 186 13.04 2.22 12.19
CA GLY A 186 13.68 1.52 13.33
C GLY A 186 13.25 2.03 14.72
N ARG A 187 12.91 3.33 14.83
CA ARG A 187 12.39 3.94 16.07
C ARG A 187 10.88 3.82 16.24
N GLY A 188 10.17 3.29 15.23
CA GLY A 188 8.71 3.16 15.24
C GLY A 188 7.95 4.48 15.02
N GLU A 189 8.58 5.47 14.43
CA GLU A 189 7.94 6.72 14.01
C GLU A 189 7.23 6.55 12.66
N ILE A 190 7.81 5.76 11.74
CA ILE A 190 7.16 5.27 10.53
C ILE A 190 6.74 3.83 10.81
N ARG A 191 5.43 3.57 10.87
CA ARG A 191 4.86 2.25 11.23
C ARG A 191 4.04 1.64 10.10
N ASP A 192 4.10 2.22 8.93
CA ASP A 192 3.44 1.68 7.75
C ASP A 192 4.34 0.66 7.07
N MET A 193 3.87 -0.59 7.01
CA MET A 193 4.63 -1.72 6.48
C MET A 193 5.01 -1.51 5.01
N LYS A 194 4.09 -1.00 4.16
CA LYS A 194 4.39 -0.74 2.75
C LYS A 194 5.49 0.31 2.60
N THR A 195 5.47 1.32 3.44
CA THR A 195 6.49 2.38 3.45
C THR A 195 7.84 1.83 3.85
N GLU A 196 7.94 1.07 4.94
CA GLU A 196 9.20 0.47 5.36
C GLU A 196 9.79 -0.47 4.29
N ILE A 197 8.97 -1.33 3.69
CA ILE A 197 9.42 -2.22 2.60
C ILE A 197 9.92 -1.40 1.40
N GLY A 198 9.17 -0.38 0.98
CA GLY A 198 9.54 0.48 -0.13
C GLY A 198 10.85 1.22 0.11
N LEU A 199 11.04 1.78 1.31
CA LEU A 199 12.28 2.47 1.70
C LEU A 199 13.49 1.53 1.71
N ARG A 200 13.38 0.32 2.25
CA ARG A 200 14.46 -0.67 2.27
C ARG A 200 14.83 -1.10 0.87
N ARG A 201 13.86 -1.41 0.02
CA ARG A 201 14.10 -1.77 -1.38
C ARG A 201 14.70 -0.62 -2.19
N LEU A 202 14.25 0.62 -1.93
CA LEU A 202 14.88 1.79 -2.53
C LEU A 202 16.34 1.90 -2.11
N ALA A 203 16.66 1.73 -0.83
CA ALA A 203 18.05 1.78 -0.34
C ALA A 203 18.93 0.72 -1.00
N GLU A 204 18.45 -0.50 -1.18
CA GLU A 204 19.16 -1.58 -1.88
C GLU A 204 19.41 -1.25 -3.36
N LYS A 205 18.48 -0.50 -4.00
CA LYS A 205 18.58 -0.13 -5.42
C LYS A 205 19.54 1.02 -5.68
N VAL A 206 19.59 2.00 -4.77
CA VAL A 206 20.30 3.28 -5.00
C VAL A 206 21.60 3.42 -4.21
N GLY A 207 21.86 2.49 -3.27
CA GLY A 207 23.12 2.36 -2.51
C GLY A 207 24.06 1.44 -3.26
#